data_8996c776b18f8d2d1deb4165ac570d96
#
_entry.id   8996c776b18f8d2d1deb4165ac570d96
#
_cell.length_a   1.000
_cell.length_b   1.000
_cell.length_c   1.000
_cell.angle_alpha   90.00
_cell.angle_beta   90.00
_cell.angle_gamma   90.00
#
_symmetry.space_group_name_H-M   'P 1'
#
loop_
_entity.id
_entity.type
_entity.pdbx_description
1 polymer ?
#
loop_
_entity_poly.entity_id
_entity_poly.type
_entity_poly.pdbx_seq_one_letter_code
_entity_poly.pdbx_strand_id
1 'polypeptide(L)'
;QQTERLEPVDCCHKFELLDAGIPIQLGYITNAWIQDQKWIIISNTGAYIFDLNGNLLSELSRKGRASNEYITLWDAWPENDEICLFDSNGQKILRYDINGDFLSSTPIQRPHGEAFQYLYPLSSNSYIGKLSYQGKPTPELALYNRQYEFIRLIGNSHFNTGMRFNYPFSKYLNQILYCDSIHNKIYSIDTAG
;
A
#
# COMPACT_ATOMS: atom_id res chain seq x y z
N GLN A 1 -32.40 -3.69 22.07
CA GLN A 1 -31.17 -3.86 21.29
C GLN A 1 -30.17 -4.63 22.16
N GLN A 2 -30.00 -5.92 21.88
CA GLN A 2 -28.91 -6.71 22.48
C GLN A 2 -27.61 -6.27 21.82
N THR A 3 -26.72 -5.64 22.58
CA THR A 3 -25.32 -5.48 22.21
C THR A 3 -24.65 -6.84 22.40
N GLU A 4 -24.41 -7.56 21.31
CA GLU A 4 -23.53 -8.72 21.34
C GLU A 4 -22.15 -8.28 21.82
N ARG A 5 -21.76 -8.77 22.96
CA ARG A 5 -20.44 -8.59 23.51
C ARG A 5 -19.53 -9.53 22.72
N LEU A 6 -18.61 -8.99 21.93
CA LEU A 6 -17.56 -9.82 21.30
C LEU A 6 -16.73 -10.45 22.42
N GLU A 7 -16.80 -11.76 22.54
CA GLU A 7 -15.92 -12.53 23.42
C GLU A 7 -14.49 -12.39 22.90
N PRO A 8 -13.48 -12.23 23.76
CA PRO A 8 -12.09 -12.23 23.34
C PRO A 8 -11.78 -13.55 22.64
N VAL A 9 -11.25 -13.49 21.42
CA VAL A 9 -10.82 -14.68 20.70
C VAL A 9 -9.58 -15.22 21.39
N ASP A 10 -9.68 -16.40 22.00
CA ASP A 10 -8.60 -17.08 22.75
C ASP A 10 -7.43 -17.59 21.86
N CYS A 11 -7.27 -17.05 20.65
CA CYS A 11 -6.27 -17.49 19.67
C CYS A 11 -5.21 -16.41 19.34
N CYS A 12 -4.96 -15.46 20.23
CA CYS A 12 -3.86 -14.52 20.08
C CYS A 12 -2.53 -15.19 20.43
N HIS A 13 -1.81 -15.66 19.42
CA HIS A 13 -0.43 -16.06 19.58
C HIS A 13 0.45 -14.82 19.60
N LYS A 14 1.27 -14.67 20.65
CA LYS A 14 2.34 -13.67 20.68
C LYS A 14 3.61 -14.33 20.18
N PHE A 15 4.30 -13.66 19.27
CA PHE A 15 5.67 -14.01 18.88
C PHE A 15 6.51 -12.72 18.82
N GLU A 16 7.80 -12.87 19.06
CA GLU A 16 8.75 -11.77 18.94
C GLU A 16 9.37 -11.79 17.53
N LEU A 17 9.61 -10.61 16.97
CA LEU A 17 10.35 -10.48 15.73
C LEU A 17 11.83 -10.40 16.06
N LEU A 18 12.63 -11.29 15.47
CA LEU A 18 14.04 -11.47 15.81
C LEU A 18 14.92 -11.29 14.57
N ASP A 19 16.05 -10.59 14.76
CA ASP A 19 17.19 -10.60 13.84
C ASP A 19 18.36 -11.28 14.52
N ALA A 20 18.80 -12.44 14.01
CA ALA A 20 19.84 -13.28 14.60
C ALA A 20 19.64 -13.56 16.11
N GLY A 21 18.38 -13.73 16.54
CA GLY A 21 18.01 -13.97 17.94
C GLY A 21 17.91 -12.71 18.80
N ILE A 22 18.05 -11.51 18.23
CA ILE A 22 17.89 -10.23 18.92
C ILE A 22 16.52 -9.66 18.59
N PRO A 23 15.71 -9.21 19.57
CA PRO A 23 14.43 -8.59 19.30
C PRO A 23 14.55 -7.36 18.40
N ILE A 24 13.76 -7.32 17.33
CA ILE A 24 13.74 -6.23 16.36
C ILE A 24 12.55 -5.29 16.63
N GLN A 25 12.79 -4.00 16.63
CA GLN A 25 11.75 -2.99 16.81
C GLN A 25 11.40 -2.35 15.45
N LEU A 26 10.24 -2.68 14.91
CA LEU A 26 9.77 -2.16 13.63
C LEU A 26 9.11 -0.78 13.69
N GLY A 27 8.94 -0.22 14.89
CA GLY A 27 8.20 1.02 15.06
C GLY A 27 6.72 0.86 14.70
N TYR A 28 6.18 1.73 13.86
CA TYR A 28 4.76 1.71 13.46
C TYR A 28 4.56 0.82 12.24
N ILE A 29 3.82 -0.28 12.41
CA ILE A 29 3.46 -1.21 11.32
C ILE A 29 2.29 -0.60 10.54
N THR A 30 2.44 -0.47 9.23
CA THR A 30 1.42 0.07 8.32
C THR A 30 0.66 -1.02 7.59
N ASN A 31 1.31 -2.14 7.29
CA ASN A 31 0.69 -3.29 6.65
C ASN A 31 1.40 -4.59 7.05
N ALA A 32 0.66 -5.72 7.05
CA ALA A 32 1.23 -7.03 7.26
C ALA A 32 0.33 -8.11 6.65
N TRP A 33 0.95 -9.14 6.06
CA TRP A 33 0.23 -10.32 5.55
C TRP A 33 1.12 -11.56 5.58
N ILE A 34 0.51 -12.73 5.36
CA ILE A 34 1.23 -14.00 5.21
C ILE A 34 1.17 -14.42 3.74
N GLN A 35 2.34 -14.78 3.20
CA GLN A 35 2.49 -15.34 1.87
C GLN A 35 3.58 -16.42 1.93
N ASP A 36 3.33 -17.60 1.36
CA ASP A 36 4.27 -18.73 1.35
C ASP A 36 4.90 -19.05 2.72
N GLN A 37 4.05 -19.10 3.77
CA GLN A 37 4.49 -19.35 5.15
C GLN A 37 5.52 -18.34 5.69
N LYS A 38 5.52 -17.13 5.15
CA LYS A 38 6.35 -16.02 5.61
C LYS A 38 5.48 -14.84 5.97
N TRP A 39 5.85 -14.11 7.01
CA TRP A 39 5.29 -12.81 7.32
C TRP A 39 5.97 -11.76 6.47
N ILE A 40 5.19 -10.96 5.77
CA ILE A 40 5.64 -9.72 5.13
C ILE A 40 5.13 -8.57 5.99
N ILE A 41 6.04 -7.76 6.51
CA ILE A 41 5.71 -6.67 7.43
C ILE A 41 6.26 -5.38 6.87
N ILE A 42 5.37 -4.40 6.72
CA ILE A 42 5.68 -3.05 6.26
C ILE A 42 5.56 -2.11 7.45
N SER A 43 6.58 -1.31 7.68
CA SER A 43 6.62 -0.35 8.77
C SER A 43 7.20 0.98 8.32
N ASN A 44 7.17 1.97 9.21
CA ASN A 44 7.81 3.25 8.96
C ASN A 44 9.36 3.18 8.89
N THR A 45 9.94 2.04 9.31
CA THR A 45 11.39 1.81 9.23
C THR A 45 11.80 1.04 7.97
N GLY A 46 10.89 0.27 7.36
CA GLY A 46 11.20 -0.52 6.17
C GLY A 46 10.17 -1.61 5.86
N ALA A 47 10.55 -2.48 4.94
CA ALA A 47 9.79 -3.65 4.55
C ALA A 47 10.62 -4.92 4.79
N TYR A 48 10.02 -5.90 5.43
CA TYR A 48 10.73 -7.04 5.98
C TYR A 48 9.99 -8.35 5.70
N ILE A 49 10.75 -9.43 5.54
CA ILE A 49 10.24 -10.80 5.46
C ILE A 49 10.74 -11.56 6.69
N PHE A 50 9.81 -12.21 7.40
CA PHE A 50 10.11 -13.08 8.53
C PHE A 50 9.56 -14.49 8.26
N ASP A 51 10.14 -15.50 8.91
CA ASP A 51 9.51 -16.82 8.99
C ASP A 51 8.30 -16.79 9.95
N LEU A 52 7.56 -17.89 10.04
CA LEU A 52 6.41 -17.98 10.95
C LEU A 52 6.79 -17.97 12.43
N ASN A 53 8.07 -18.18 12.76
CA ASN A 53 8.58 -18.10 14.12
C ASN A 53 9.05 -16.68 14.51
N GLY A 54 9.01 -15.74 13.55
CA GLY A 54 9.40 -14.34 13.74
C GLY A 54 10.88 -14.06 13.47
N ASN A 55 11.64 -15.00 12.91
CA ASN A 55 13.04 -14.75 12.52
C ASN A 55 13.11 -13.95 11.22
N LEU A 56 13.92 -12.90 11.19
CA LEU A 56 14.15 -12.11 10.00
C LEU A 56 14.84 -12.94 8.91
N LEU A 57 14.22 -12.98 7.73
CA LEU A 57 14.77 -13.63 6.54
C LEU A 57 15.38 -12.63 5.58
N SER A 58 14.73 -11.47 5.38
CA SER A 58 15.18 -10.44 4.45
C SER A 58 14.64 -9.06 4.81
N GLU A 59 15.45 -8.03 4.56
CA GLU A 59 15.02 -6.64 4.44
C GLU A 59 14.89 -6.30 2.95
N LEU A 60 13.66 -5.96 2.49
CA LEU A 60 13.36 -5.86 1.05
C LEU A 60 14.01 -4.67 0.38
N SER A 61 14.18 -3.57 1.07
CA SER A 61 14.73 -2.36 0.46
C SER A 61 15.32 -1.45 1.52
N ARG A 62 16.17 -0.53 1.06
CA ARG A 62 16.76 0.52 1.89
C ARG A 62 16.32 1.88 1.43
N LYS A 63 16.33 2.83 2.34
CA LYS A 63 16.06 4.22 2.03
C LYS A 63 17.22 4.81 1.24
N GLY A 64 16.93 5.34 0.05
CA GLY A 64 17.93 5.91 -0.85
C GLY A 64 17.35 6.32 -2.20
N ARG A 65 18.20 6.48 -3.20
CA ARG A 65 17.83 6.94 -4.55
C ARG A 65 18.22 6.00 -5.69
N ALA A 66 18.81 4.86 -5.39
CA ALA A 66 19.12 3.87 -6.39
C ALA A 66 17.84 3.22 -6.95
N SER A 67 17.93 2.47 -8.01
CA SER A 67 16.78 1.84 -8.68
C SER A 67 16.04 0.90 -7.74
N ASN A 68 16.75 0.17 -6.88
CA ASN A 68 16.21 -0.75 -5.89
C ASN A 68 16.01 -0.14 -4.50
N GLU A 69 16.14 1.19 -4.34
CA GLU A 69 15.92 1.91 -3.09
C GLU A 69 14.65 2.75 -3.16
N TYR A 70 14.04 3.08 -2.01
CA TYR A 70 12.89 3.98 -1.92
C TYR A 70 13.26 5.28 -1.21
N ILE A 71 12.57 6.37 -1.57
CA ILE A 71 12.64 7.64 -0.85
C ILE A 71 11.67 7.63 0.32
N THR A 72 10.42 7.23 0.06
CA THR A 72 9.35 7.14 1.06
C THR A 72 8.48 5.94 0.77
N LEU A 73 8.69 4.87 1.51
CA LEU A 73 7.81 3.70 1.48
C LEU A 73 6.49 4.08 2.11
N TRP A 74 5.42 4.03 1.32
CA TRP A 74 4.10 4.44 1.76
C TRP A 74 3.13 3.28 1.91
N ASP A 75 3.16 2.34 0.98
CA ASP A 75 2.29 1.18 0.99
C ASP A 75 2.95 -0.01 0.29
N ALA A 76 2.38 -1.19 0.50
CA ALA A 76 2.80 -2.41 -0.18
C ALA A 76 1.65 -3.40 -0.26
N TRP A 77 1.69 -4.29 -1.25
CA TRP A 77 0.69 -5.34 -1.44
C TRP A 77 1.30 -6.57 -2.13
N PRO A 78 0.70 -7.76 -1.95
CA PRO A 78 1.05 -8.93 -2.73
C PRO A 78 0.43 -8.86 -4.13
N GLU A 79 1.19 -9.29 -5.14
CA GLU A 79 0.70 -9.40 -6.51
C GLU A 79 1.42 -10.53 -7.27
N ASN A 80 0.70 -11.59 -7.68
CA ASN A 80 1.23 -12.72 -8.45
C ASN A 80 2.55 -13.29 -7.88
N ASP A 81 2.56 -13.68 -6.63
CA ASP A 81 3.73 -14.21 -5.90
C ASP A 81 4.88 -13.20 -5.72
N GLU A 82 4.68 -11.94 -6.07
CA GLU A 82 5.61 -10.85 -5.85
C GLU A 82 5.13 -9.94 -4.71
N ILE A 83 6.06 -9.20 -4.14
CA ILE A 83 5.83 -8.15 -3.16
C ILE A 83 6.04 -6.81 -3.86
N CYS A 84 4.98 -6.00 -3.95
CA CYS A 84 5.03 -4.67 -4.53
C CYS A 84 5.16 -3.61 -3.44
N LEU A 85 6.18 -2.76 -3.53
CA LEU A 85 6.39 -1.62 -2.63
C LEU A 85 6.12 -0.31 -3.38
N PHE A 86 5.26 0.53 -2.85
CA PHE A 86 5.00 1.86 -3.41
C PHE A 86 5.87 2.93 -2.76
N ASP A 87 6.80 3.48 -3.54
CA ASP A 87 7.58 4.66 -3.17
C ASP A 87 6.86 5.94 -3.59
N SER A 88 6.17 6.57 -2.65
CA SER A 88 5.33 7.75 -2.93
C SER A 88 6.13 8.97 -3.37
N ASN A 89 7.32 9.20 -2.83
CA ASN A 89 8.17 10.34 -3.24
C ASN A 89 9.04 10.01 -4.45
N GLY A 90 9.46 8.76 -4.61
CA GLY A 90 10.14 8.26 -5.79
C GLY A 90 9.20 8.06 -7.00
N GLN A 91 7.88 8.02 -6.76
CA GLN A 91 6.83 7.81 -7.78
C GLN A 91 7.11 6.56 -8.62
N LYS A 92 7.38 5.45 -7.93
CA LYS A 92 7.70 4.16 -8.56
C LYS A 92 7.18 3.00 -7.72
N ILE A 93 7.05 1.85 -8.38
CA ILE A 93 6.83 0.58 -7.73
C ILE A 93 8.12 -0.23 -7.79
N LEU A 94 8.53 -0.73 -6.63
CA LEU A 94 9.59 -1.72 -6.50
C LEU A 94 8.97 -3.10 -6.37
N ARG A 95 9.49 -4.09 -7.09
CA ARG A 95 9.01 -5.47 -7.05
C ARG A 95 10.10 -6.38 -6.54
N TYR A 96 9.73 -7.27 -5.66
CA TYR A 96 10.56 -8.29 -5.03
C TYR A 96 9.89 -9.64 -5.14
N ASP A 97 10.66 -10.70 -5.22
CA ASP A 97 10.12 -12.04 -5.01
C ASP A 97 9.90 -12.33 -3.51
N ILE A 98 9.32 -13.48 -3.21
CA ILE A 98 9.03 -13.89 -1.83
C ILE A 98 10.29 -14.24 -1.01
N ASN A 99 11.46 -14.31 -1.63
CA ASN A 99 12.75 -14.49 -0.93
C ASN A 99 13.43 -13.15 -0.62
N GLY A 100 12.90 -12.05 -1.17
CA GLY A 100 13.42 -10.71 -0.99
C GLY A 100 14.40 -10.28 -2.07
N ASP A 101 14.51 -11.04 -3.17
CA ASP A 101 15.33 -10.66 -4.30
C ASP A 101 14.64 -9.57 -5.14
N PHE A 102 15.38 -8.51 -5.43
CA PHE A 102 14.87 -7.40 -6.23
C PHE A 102 14.66 -7.81 -7.69
N LEU A 103 13.45 -7.62 -8.19
CA LEU A 103 13.05 -7.97 -9.55
C LEU A 103 13.06 -6.77 -10.50
N SER A 104 12.39 -5.68 -10.11
CA SER A 104 12.24 -4.53 -10.98
C SER A 104 11.86 -3.24 -10.24
N SER A 105 12.06 -2.11 -10.92
CA SER A 105 11.56 -0.81 -10.53
C SER A 105 10.84 -0.17 -11.70
N THR A 106 9.57 0.14 -11.54
CA THR A 106 8.74 0.72 -12.60
C THR A 106 8.25 2.10 -12.18
N PRO A 107 8.57 3.18 -12.93
CA PRO A 107 8.06 4.50 -12.66
C PRO A 107 6.55 4.56 -12.92
N ILE A 108 5.83 5.36 -12.12
CA ILE A 108 4.40 5.61 -12.31
C ILE A 108 4.25 6.86 -13.17
N GLN A 109 3.49 6.77 -14.24
CA GLN A 109 3.19 7.91 -15.09
C GLN A 109 2.32 8.92 -14.32
N ARG A 110 2.76 10.19 -14.27
CA ARG A 110 2.05 11.26 -13.58
C ARG A 110 1.11 12.01 -14.51
N PRO A 111 -0.20 12.05 -14.22
CA PRO A 111 -1.10 12.89 -14.99
C PRO A 111 -0.77 14.36 -14.72
N HIS A 112 -0.52 15.13 -15.75
CA HIS A 112 -0.24 16.58 -15.66
C HIS A 112 0.86 16.99 -14.66
N GLY A 113 1.79 16.08 -14.31
CA GLY A 113 2.84 16.33 -13.35
C GLY A 113 2.43 16.18 -11.86
N GLU A 114 1.18 15.84 -11.59
CA GLU A 114 0.69 15.61 -10.23
C GLU A 114 1.34 14.38 -9.62
N ALA A 115 1.63 14.43 -8.31
CA ALA A 115 2.17 13.31 -7.56
C ALA A 115 1.03 12.49 -6.93
N PHE A 116 1.31 11.22 -6.62
CA PHE A 116 0.37 10.38 -5.88
C PHE A 116 0.67 10.42 -4.41
N GLN A 117 -0.41 10.29 -3.64
CA GLN A 117 -0.33 9.96 -2.24
C GLN A 117 -0.52 8.46 -1.99
N TYR A 118 -1.42 7.84 -2.74
CA TYR A 118 -1.78 6.42 -2.59
C TYR A 118 -1.92 5.79 -3.96
N LEU A 119 -1.56 4.52 -4.04
CA LEU A 119 -1.84 3.67 -5.17
C LEU A 119 -2.41 2.35 -4.63
N TYR A 120 -3.49 1.88 -5.21
CA TYR A 120 -4.19 0.69 -4.77
C TYR A 120 -4.52 -0.23 -5.95
N PRO A 121 -4.26 -1.55 -5.87
CA PRO A 121 -4.66 -2.49 -6.90
C PRO A 121 -6.19 -2.58 -6.98
N LEU A 122 -6.74 -2.24 -8.12
CA LEU A 122 -8.18 -2.29 -8.39
C LEU A 122 -8.59 -3.67 -8.92
N SER A 123 -7.77 -4.22 -9.80
CA SER A 123 -7.90 -5.56 -10.38
C SER A 123 -6.53 -6.10 -10.74
N SER A 124 -6.47 -7.31 -11.32
CA SER A 124 -5.22 -7.88 -11.86
C SER A 124 -4.56 -7.03 -12.97
N ASN A 125 -5.31 -6.11 -13.57
CA ASN A 125 -4.86 -5.33 -14.74
C ASN A 125 -4.95 -3.81 -14.54
N SER A 126 -5.35 -3.33 -13.38
CA SER A 126 -5.57 -1.90 -13.15
C SER A 126 -5.31 -1.48 -11.72
N TYR A 127 -4.92 -0.22 -11.56
CA TYR A 127 -4.70 0.43 -10.28
C TYR A 127 -5.47 1.73 -10.21
N ILE A 128 -5.84 2.12 -9.00
CA ILE A 128 -6.40 3.43 -8.71
C ILE A 128 -5.44 4.20 -7.81
N GLY A 129 -5.12 5.43 -8.22
CA GLY A 129 -4.26 6.33 -7.46
C GLY A 129 -5.05 7.49 -6.88
N LYS A 130 -4.75 7.87 -5.63
CA LYS A 130 -5.19 9.13 -5.07
C LYS A 130 -4.12 10.19 -5.33
N LEU A 131 -4.48 11.26 -6.01
CA LEU A 131 -3.57 12.35 -6.33
C LEU A 131 -3.31 13.24 -5.11
N SER A 132 -2.09 13.74 -4.99
CA SER A 132 -1.75 14.73 -3.99
C SER A 132 -2.17 16.11 -4.46
N TYR A 133 -2.78 16.86 -3.55
CA TYR A 133 -3.19 18.23 -3.79
C TYR A 133 -1.97 19.17 -3.94
N GLN A 134 -1.98 20.01 -4.97
CA GLN A 134 -0.99 21.06 -5.21
C GLN A 134 -1.61 22.47 -5.38
N GLY A 135 -2.67 22.76 -4.66
CA GLY A 135 -3.28 24.10 -4.66
C GLY A 135 -4.17 24.41 -5.87
N LYS A 136 -4.46 23.42 -6.73
CA LYS A 136 -5.37 23.54 -7.85
C LYS A 136 -6.56 22.58 -7.71
N PRO A 137 -7.76 22.93 -8.18
CA PRO A 137 -8.84 21.97 -8.23
C PRO A 137 -8.48 20.88 -9.25
N THR A 138 -8.31 19.65 -8.76
CA THR A 138 -8.02 18.48 -9.59
C THR A 138 -8.95 17.34 -9.19
N PRO A 139 -9.29 16.42 -10.12
CA PRO A 139 -9.92 15.17 -9.74
C PRO A 139 -9.04 14.43 -8.74
N GLU A 140 -9.67 13.82 -7.73
CA GLU A 140 -8.93 13.17 -6.65
C GLU A 140 -8.29 11.85 -7.06
N LEU A 141 -8.87 11.18 -8.05
CA LEU A 141 -8.50 9.82 -8.40
C LEU A 141 -8.02 9.74 -9.84
N ALA A 142 -7.09 8.82 -10.09
CA ALA A 142 -6.59 8.48 -11.40
C ALA A 142 -6.56 6.96 -11.60
N LEU A 143 -6.96 6.50 -12.77
CA LEU A 143 -6.93 5.10 -13.18
C LEU A 143 -5.66 4.82 -13.97
N TYR A 144 -5.06 3.66 -13.71
CA TYR A 144 -3.82 3.16 -14.32
C TYR A 144 -4.00 1.75 -14.84
N ASN A 145 -3.28 1.43 -15.92
CA ASN A 145 -3.14 0.07 -16.38
C ASN A 145 -2.08 -0.73 -15.57
N ARG A 146 -1.87 -1.98 -15.94
CA ARG A 146 -0.89 -2.88 -15.29
C ARG A 146 0.56 -2.38 -15.39
N GLN A 147 0.89 -1.55 -16.36
CA GLN A 147 2.22 -0.95 -16.57
C GLN A 147 2.40 0.37 -15.82
N TYR A 148 1.42 0.76 -14.98
CA TYR A 148 1.35 2.04 -14.26
C TYR A 148 1.30 3.25 -15.21
N GLU A 149 0.80 3.04 -16.44
CA GLU A 149 0.53 4.11 -17.37
C GLU A 149 -0.85 4.71 -17.07
N PHE A 150 -0.91 6.02 -17.15
CA PHE A 150 -2.14 6.78 -16.88
C PHE A 150 -3.21 6.51 -17.94
N ILE A 151 -4.43 6.20 -17.52
CA ILE A 151 -5.58 6.00 -18.42
C ILE A 151 -6.48 7.24 -18.38
N ARG A 152 -6.99 7.61 -17.21
CA ARG A 152 -7.92 8.74 -17.05
C ARG A 152 -8.03 9.21 -15.61
N LEU A 153 -8.52 10.44 -15.42
CA LEU A 153 -8.94 10.95 -14.13
C LEU A 153 -10.37 10.48 -13.80
N ILE A 154 -10.66 10.34 -12.51
CA ILE A 154 -11.97 9.93 -12.01
C ILE A 154 -12.41 10.94 -10.95
N GLY A 155 -13.70 11.32 -11.02
CA GLY A 155 -14.31 12.25 -10.06
C GLY A 155 -14.32 13.70 -10.55
N ASN A 156 -14.91 14.56 -9.74
CA ASN A 156 -15.01 15.99 -10.00
C ASN A 156 -13.79 16.73 -9.46
N SER A 157 -13.40 17.80 -10.12
CA SER A 157 -12.35 18.68 -9.62
C SER A 157 -12.85 19.52 -8.46
N HIS A 158 -12.20 19.44 -7.31
CA HIS A 158 -12.47 20.28 -6.14
C HIS A 158 -11.18 20.60 -5.39
N PHE A 159 -11.24 21.61 -4.55
CA PHE A 159 -10.13 21.94 -3.66
C PHE A 159 -10.11 20.97 -2.48
N ASN A 160 -9.06 20.22 -2.35
CA ASN A 160 -8.85 19.38 -1.17
C ASN A 160 -8.38 20.24 -0.01
N THR A 161 -9.23 20.48 0.98
CA THR A 161 -8.96 21.38 2.12
C THR A 161 -8.27 20.70 3.30
N GLY A 162 -7.66 19.54 3.10
CA GLY A 162 -6.59 19.14 3.99
C GLY A 162 -6.86 18.07 5.04
N MET A 163 -8.01 17.42 5.16
CA MET A 163 -8.08 16.20 5.96
C MET A 163 -7.53 15.02 5.16
N ARG A 164 -6.41 14.47 5.65
CA ARG A 164 -5.78 13.29 5.04
C ARG A 164 -6.23 12.06 5.81
N PHE A 165 -7.01 11.18 5.19
CA PHE A 165 -7.12 9.83 5.71
C PHE A 165 -5.89 9.03 5.32
N ASN A 166 -5.32 8.34 6.32
CA ASN A 166 -4.18 7.44 6.11
C ASN A 166 -4.68 6.15 5.52
N TYR A 167 -5.19 5.91 4.48
CA TYR A 167 -5.76 4.72 3.82
C TYR A 167 -7.18 5.01 3.30
N PRO A 168 -7.26 5.73 2.17
CA PRO A 168 -8.56 6.07 1.58
C PRO A 168 -9.25 4.89 0.91
N PHE A 169 -8.52 3.80 0.66
CA PHE A 169 -9.04 2.60 0.01
C PHE A 169 -9.11 1.44 0.97
N SER A 170 -10.14 0.62 0.83
CA SER A 170 -10.27 -0.66 1.52
C SER A 170 -10.98 -1.67 0.62
N LYS A 171 -10.69 -2.96 0.84
CA LYS A 171 -11.38 -4.04 0.14
C LYS A 171 -12.44 -4.62 1.06
N TYR A 172 -13.68 -4.70 0.57
CA TYR A 172 -14.77 -5.38 1.23
C TYR A 172 -15.42 -6.36 0.27
N LEU A 173 -15.33 -7.64 0.58
CA LEU A 173 -15.71 -8.72 -0.34
C LEU A 173 -14.99 -8.57 -1.70
N ASN A 174 -15.75 -8.39 -2.79
CA ASN A 174 -15.22 -8.19 -4.14
C ASN A 174 -15.28 -6.72 -4.59
N GLN A 175 -15.48 -5.78 -3.67
CA GLN A 175 -15.58 -4.35 -3.96
C GLN A 175 -14.40 -3.60 -3.36
N ILE A 176 -13.94 -2.59 -4.07
CA ILE A 176 -13.01 -1.59 -3.52
C ILE A 176 -13.84 -0.40 -3.06
N LEU A 177 -13.66 -0.03 -1.81
CA LEU A 177 -14.32 1.13 -1.21
C LEU A 177 -13.34 2.30 -1.18
N TYR A 178 -13.80 3.46 -1.60
CA TYR A 178 -13.07 4.73 -1.49
C TYR A 178 -13.78 5.64 -0.48
N CYS A 179 -13.03 6.07 0.54
CA CYS A 179 -13.50 7.02 1.53
C CYS A 179 -13.16 8.46 1.10
N ASP A 180 -14.16 9.18 0.66
CA ASP A 180 -14.07 10.62 0.36
C ASP A 180 -14.26 11.41 1.66
N SER A 181 -13.15 11.81 2.25
CA SER A 181 -13.14 12.54 3.51
C SER A 181 -13.67 13.97 3.41
N ILE A 182 -13.69 14.55 2.22
CA ILE A 182 -14.15 15.92 2.01
C ILE A 182 -15.67 15.99 2.09
N HIS A 183 -16.32 15.01 1.46
CA HIS A 183 -17.78 14.95 1.40
C HIS A 183 -18.40 13.99 2.42
N ASN A 184 -17.58 13.35 3.29
CA ASN A 184 -18.03 12.32 4.24
C ASN A 184 -18.83 11.20 3.54
N LYS A 185 -18.33 10.71 2.42
CA LYS A 185 -18.97 9.67 1.61
C LYS A 185 -18.06 8.48 1.42
N ILE A 186 -18.68 7.31 1.30
CA ILE A 186 -17.98 6.08 0.87
C ILE A 186 -18.55 5.71 -0.50
N TYR A 187 -17.66 5.56 -1.46
CA TYR A 187 -17.97 5.11 -2.81
C TYR A 187 -17.52 3.66 -2.99
N SER A 188 -18.35 2.86 -3.63
CA SER A 188 -17.91 1.58 -4.17
C SER A 188 -17.34 1.82 -5.56
N ILE A 189 -16.14 1.29 -5.80
CA ILE A 189 -15.48 1.36 -7.11
C ILE A 189 -15.73 0.03 -7.79
N ASP A 190 -16.42 0.06 -8.92
CA ASP A 190 -16.63 -1.12 -9.74
C ASP A 190 -15.34 -1.46 -10.49
N THR A 191 -14.95 -2.72 -10.42
CA THR A 191 -13.76 -3.25 -11.11
C THR A 191 -14.06 -3.70 -12.54
N ALA A 192 -15.32 -3.77 -12.92
CA ALA A 192 -15.78 -4.05 -14.28
C ALA A 192 -15.75 -2.76 -15.12
N GLY A 193 -14.55 -2.26 -15.36
CA GLY A 193 -14.10 -1.05 -15.97
C GLY A 193 -14.87 -0.31 -17.04
#